data_70f1bc1234e0e70c5f24f97c596e0ef4
#
_entry.id   70f1bc1234e0e70c5f24f97c596e0ef4
#
_cell.length_a   1.000
_cell.length_b   1.000
_cell.length_c   1.000
_cell.angle_alpha   90.00
_cell.angle_beta   90.00
_cell.angle_gamma   90.00
#
_symmetry.space_group_name_H-M   'P 1'
#
loop_
_entity.id
_entity.type
_entity.pdbx_description
1 polymer ?
#
loop_
_entity_poly.entity_id
_entity_poly.type
_entity_poly.pdbx_seq_one_letter_code
_entity_poly.pdbx_strand_id
1 'polypeptide(L)'
;MRAILLGLLSSAFFSATFIINRAMNVSGTSWAWTASFRFLFALPILFLIVLFRKNFRGLWEELKKHPLAWIGWGSVAGIGFYSLLSFAAVFSPAWLVAGTWQVTILAGLLLSPLFFVKIETKSGTKLVRGKIPLRSLYVALFILLGVICMQATAAGHITMTQFISGFLPVVLAAFLYPFGNRKMMELVGGRLDTFQRVLGMAIGSLPITILLGIYGFSTTGIPTSNQMLQGFLLALCSGVIATMTFFFATDLVKDNLALLGAVEATQAGTMVFTVLGEIIFLNGSLPGGLSLIGMIIIMLGMVANSILNRSVPVVKQKKSA
;
A
#
# COMPACT_ATOMS: atom_id res chain seq x y z
N MET A 1 -12.90 1.12 20.93
CA MET A 1 -12.98 2.48 20.35
C MET A 1 -11.60 3.04 19.99
N ARG A 2 -10.60 3.06 20.90
CA ARG A 2 -9.26 3.64 20.62
C ARG A 2 -8.59 3.07 19.35
N ALA A 3 -8.59 1.74 19.15
CA ALA A 3 -8.00 1.11 17.97
C ALA A 3 -8.71 1.50 16.65
N ILE A 4 -10.02 1.65 16.66
CA ILE A 4 -10.80 2.08 15.49
C ILE A 4 -10.49 3.54 15.14
N LEU A 5 -10.39 4.43 16.14
CA LEU A 5 -10.01 5.83 15.92
C LEU A 5 -8.58 5.94 15.32
N LEU A 6 -7.64 5.13 15.82
CA LEU A 6 -6.30 5.06 15.25
C LEU A 6 -6.31 4.49 13.82
N GLY A 7 -7.15 3.52 13.52
CA GLY A 7 -7.35 3.01 12.18
C GLY A 7 -7.89 4.07 11.22
N LEU A 8 -8.88 4.86 11.64
CA LEU A 8 -9.40 6.00 10.86
C LEU A 8 -8.33 7.09 10.67
N LEU A 9 -7.59 7.42 11.72
CA LEU A 9 -6.47 8.36 11.62
C LEU A 9 -5.42 7.87 10.62
N SER A 10 -5.07 6.58 10.67
CA SER A 10 -4.18 5.95 9.70
C SER A 10 -4.70 6.09 8.27
N SER A 11 -5.99 5.82 8.04
CA SER A 11 -6.58 5.94 6.70
C SER A 11 -6.56 7.38 6.16
N ALA A 12 -6.74 8.37 7.05
CA ALA A 12 -6.58 9.77 6.68
C ALA A 12 -5.15 10.09 6.25
N PHE A 13 -4.13 9.62 6.98
CA PHE A 13 -2.74 9.79 6.58
C PHE A 13 -2.36 8.98 5.33
N PHE A 14 -2.94 7.78 5.11
CA PHE A 14 -2.73 7.02 3.87
C PHE A 14 -3.30 7.74 2.65
N SER A 15 -4.39 8.50 2.78
CA SER A 15 -4.96 9.27 1.68
C SER A 15 -3.98 10.31 1.11
N ALA A 16 -3.06 10.80 1.94
CA ALA A 16 -1.97 11.68 1.51
C ALA A 16 -1.14 11.09 0.36
N THR A 17 -1.06 9.74 0.25
CA THR A 17 -0.43 9.06 -0.90
C THR A 17 -1.01 9.54 -2.22
N PHE A 18 -2.33 9.54 -2.32
CA PHE A 18 -3.03 9.83 -3.57
C PHE A 18 -3.12 11.34 -3.82
N ILE A 19 -3.43 12.11 -2.78
CA ILE A 19 -3.58 13.57 -2.86
C ILE A 19 -2.25 14.24 -3.22
N ILE A 20 -1.16 13.91 -2.50
CA ILE A 20 0.15 14.54 -2.73
C ILE A 20 0.75 14.06 -4.05
N ASN A 21 0.61 12.78 -4.43
CA ASN A 21 1.03 12.32 -5.75
C ASN A 21 0.37 13.15 -6.86
N ARG A 22 -0.94 13.37 -6.76
CA ARG A 22 -1.66 14.20 -7.73
C ARG A 22 -1.22 15.64 -7.69
N ALA A 23 -1.08 16.23 -6.49
CA ALA A 23 -0.60 17.61 -6.30
C ALA A 23 0.78 17.84 -6.93
N MET A 24 1.71 16.93 -6.67
CA MET A 24 3.08 17.00 -7.24
C MET A 24 3.06 16.93 -8.76
N ASN A 25 2.27 16.00 -9.33
CA ASN A 25 2.16 15.88 -10.78
C ASN A 25 1.52 17.13 -11.43
N VAL A 26 0.45 17.68 -10.84
CA VAL A 26 -0.19 18.92 -11.31
C VAL A 26 0.75 20.11 -11.21
N SER A 27 1.64 20.17 -10.21
CA SER A 27 2.66 21.20 -10.06
C SER A 27 3.89 21.03 -10.96
N GLY A 28 3.86 20.06 -11.90
CA GLY A 28 4.94 19.83 -12.87
C GLY A 28 6.10 19.00 -12.33
N THR A 29 5.97 18.37 -11.15
CA THR A 29 6.98 17.42 -10.66
C THR A 29 6.91 16.13 -11.47
N SER A 30 8.07 15.63 -11.91
CA SER A 30 8.13 14.29 -12.52
C SER A 30 7.60 13.22 -11.54
N TRP A 31 6.79 12.31 -12.04
CA TRP A 31 6.33 11.14 -11.27
C TRP A 31 7.50 10.32 -10.68
N ALA A 32 8.64 10.32 -11.37
CA ALA A 32 9.84 9.65 -10.92
C ALA A 32 10.45 10.32 -9.69
N TRP A 33 10.46 11.67 -9.63
CA TRP A 33 10.83 12.40 -8.41
C TRP A 33 9.86 12.12 -7.27
N THR A 34 8.56 12.14 -7.55
CA THR A 34 7.53 11.86 -6.55
C THR A 34 7.74 10.47 -5.92
N ALA A 35 7.99 9.46 -6.77
CA ALA A 35 8.27 8.11 -6.30
C ALA A 35 9.58 8.02 -5.50
N SER A 36 10.65 8.67 -5.97
CA SER A 36 11.97 8.65 -5.32
C SER A 36 11.92 9.34 -3.96
N PHE A 37 11.30 10.50 -3.84
CA PHE A 37 11.21 11.26 -2.59
C PHE A 37 10.54 10.50 -1.47
N ARG A 38 9.48 9.73 -1.78
CA ARG A 38 8.84 8.90 -0.78
C ARG A 38 9.81 7.98 -0.05
N PHE A 39 10.74 7.36 -0.78
CA PHE A 39 11.71 6.42 -0.19
C PHE A 39 12.93 7.14 0.36
N LEU A 40 13.45 8.14 -0.33
CA LEU A 40 14.62 8.90 0.12
C LEU A 40 14.35 9.62 1.44
N PHE A 41 13.20 10.25 1.61
CA PHE A 41 12.85 10.93 2.87
C PHE A 41 12.34 9.98 3.96
N ALA A 42 11.67 8.88 3.60
CA ALA A 42 11.24 7.89 4.59
C ALA A 42 12.42 7.12 5.19
N LEU A 43 13.46 6.87 4.40
CA LEU A 43 14.62 6.05 4.81
C LEU A 43 15.32 6.58 6.07
N PRO A 44 15.75 7.86 6.19
CA PRO A 44 16.39 8.36 7.39
C PRO A 44 15.46 8.31 8.61
N ILE A 45 14.16 8.55 8.43
CA ILE A 45 13.17 8.50 9.52
C ILE A 45 13.03 7.06 10.02
N LEU A 46 12.85 6.10 9.12
CA LEU A 46 12.74 4.67 9.45
C LEU A 46 14.05 4.15 10.07
N PHE A 47 15.20 4.60 9.56
CA PHE A 47 16.50 4.26 10.13
C PHE A 47 16.61 4.71 11.58
N LEU A 48 16.26 5.96 11.89
CA LEU A 48 16.26 6.48 13.25
C LEU A 48 15.30 5.67 14.15
N ILE A 49 14.08 5.36 13.68
CA ILE A 49 13.12 4.56 14.45
C ILE A 49 13.70 3.19 14.81
N VAL A 50 14.29 2.47 13.85
CA VAL A 50 14.88 1.14 14.09
C VAL A 50 16.11 1.25 14.99
N LEU A 51 16.90 2.30 14.85
CA LEU A 51 18.07 2.56 15.72
C LEU A 51 17.65 2.81 17.17
N PHE A 52 16.65 3.67 17.43
CA PHE A 52 16.12 3.92 18.78
C PHE A 52 15.50 2.68 19.41
N ARG A 53 14.92 1.77 18.59
CA ARG A 53 14.41 0.47 19.05
C ARG A 53 15.53 -0.56 19.34
N LYS A 54 16.80 -0.21 19.11
CA LYS A 54 18.01 -1.06 19.29
C LYS A 54 17.95 -2.37 18.46
N ASN A 55 17.20 -2.38 17.36
CA ASN A 55 16.94 -3.57 16.54
C ASN A 55 17.71 -3.57 15.21
N PHE A 56 18.63 -2.63 15.00
CA PHE A 56 19.31 -2.48 13.70
C PHE A 56 20.23 -3.67 13.37
N ARG A 57 20.89 -4.26 14.37
CA ARG A 57 21.85 -5.36 14.15
C ARG A 57 21.22 -6.55 13.42
N GLY A 58 20.05 -7.00 13.85
CA GLY A 58 19.37 -8.13 13.22
C GLY A 58 18.99 -7.85 11.76
N LEU A 59 18.56 -6.62 11.44
CA LEU A 59 18.32 -6.21 10.06
C LEU A 59 19.60 -6.23 9.23
N TRP A 60 20.70 -5.70 9.77
CA TRP A 60 21.98 -5.65 9.07
C TRP A 60 22.53 -7.05 8.73
N GLU A 61 22.40 -7.99 9.66
CA GLU A 61 22.77 -9.39 9.44
C GLU A 61 21.94 -10.04 8.32
N GLU A 62 20.62 -9.81 8.28
CA GLU A 62 19.74 -10.32 7.22
C GLU A 62 20.00 -9.67 5.84
N LEU A 63 20.29 -8.36 5.81
CA LEU A 63 20.67 -7.66 4.57
C LEU A 63 21.94 -8.24 3.96
N LYS A 64 22.96 -8.50 4.79
CA LYS A 64 24.24 -9.11 4.35
C LYS A 64 24.06 -10.56 3.86
N LYS A 65 23.15 -11.30 4.50
CA LYS A 65 22.93 -12.71 4.18
C LYS A 65 22.27 -12.92 2.82
N HIS A 66 21.36 -12.02 2.43
CA HIS A 66 20.57 -12.16 1.21
C HIS A 66 20.46 -10.84 0.40
N PRO A 67 21.59 -10.18 0.02
CA PRO A 67 21.58 -8.83 -0.53
C PRO A 67 20.74 -8.71 -1.81
N LEU A 68 20.89 -9.65 -2.75
CA LEU A 68 20.16 -9.65 -4.02
C LEU A 68 18.64 -9.87 -3.83
N ALA A 69 18.26 -10.69 -2.84
CA ALA A 69 16.84 -10.91 -2.52
C ALA A 69 16.22 -9.63 -1.94
N TRP A 70 16.96 -8.89 -1.10
CA TRP A 70 16.52 -7.60 -0.58
C TRP A 70 16.40 -6.55 -1.67
N ILE A 71 17.36 -6.49 -2.61
CA ILE A 71 17.28 -5.58 -3.78
C ILE A 71 16.07 -5.97 -4.64
N GLY A 72 15.92 -7.22 -5.02
CA GLY A 72 14.85 -7.68 -5.91
C GLY A 72 13.47 -7.52 -5.28
N TRP A 73 13.21 -8.20 -4.18
CA TRP A 73 11.89 -8.19 -3.54
C TRP A 73 11.58 -6.87 -2.83
N GLY A 74 12.61 -6.20 -2.27
CA GLY A 74 12.47 -4.86 -1.71
C GLY A 74 12.06 -3.85 -2.78
N SER A 75 12.65 -3.92 -3.99
CA SER A 75 12.24 -3.07 -5.10
C SER A 75 10.82 -3.38 -5.58
N VAL A 76 10.44 -4.65 -5.71
CA VAL A 76 9.07 -5.04 -6.11
C VAL A 76 8.03 -4.56 -5.10
N ALA A 77 8.26 -4.81 -3.81
CA ALA A 77 7.35 -4.43 -2.73
C ALA A 77 7.43 -2.96 -2.31
N GLY A 78 8.44 -2.23 -2.76
CA GLY A 78 8.71 -0.83 -2.45
C GLY A 78 8.52 0.07 -3.66
N ILE A 79 9.65 0.54 -4.21
CA ILE A 79 9.66 1.54 -5.29
C ILE A 79 8.93 1.06 -6.55
N GLY A 80 8.93 -0.25 -6.86
CA GLY A 80 8.33 -0.80 -8.08
C GLY A 80 6.83 -0.58 -8.15
N PHE A 81 6.07 -1.00 -7.12
CA PHE A 81 4.63 -0.73 -7.11
C PHE A 81 4.33 0.76 -6.98
N TYR A 82 5.13 1.48 -6.19
CA TYR A 82 4.84 2.87 -5.89
C TYR A 82 5.11 3.80 -7.08
N SER A 83 6.15 3.53 -7.88
CA SER A 83 6.42 4.27 -9.11
C SER A 83 5.25 4.18 -10.11
N LEU A 84 4.62 3.01 -10.20
CA LEU A 84 3.42 2.81 -11.02
C LEU A 84 2.22 3.64 -10.52
N LEU A 85 2.03 3.75 -9.21
CA LEU A 85 1.00 4.64 -8.63
C LEU A 85 1.29 6.11 -8.92
N SER A 86 2.55 6.54 -8.76
CA SER A 86 2.97 7.92 -9.05
C SER A 86 2.81 8.24 -10.53
N PHE A 87 3.12 7.30 -11.42
CA PHE A 87 2.91 7.43 -12.85
C PHE A 87 1.42 7.56 -13.20
N ALA A 88 0.58 6.70 -12.67
CA ALA A 88 -0.87 6.73 -12.91
C ALA A 88 -1.52 8.06 -12.47
N ALA A 89 -1.00 8.67 -11.38
CA ALA A 89 -1.48 9.95 -10.87
C ALA A 89 -1.25 11.13 -11.83
N VAL A 90 -0.42 10.98 -12.86
CA VAL A 90 -0.29 11.95 -13.96
C VAL A 90 -1.57 12.01 -14.79
N PHE A 91 -2.19 10.85 -15.04
CA PHE A 91 -3.30 10.68 -15.97
C PHE A 91 -4.66 10.61 -15.30
N SER A 92 -4.71 10.38 -13.99
CA SER A 92 -5.95 10.13 -13.26
C SER A 92 -6.06 11.01 -12.01
N PRO A 93 -7.29 11.44 -11.64
CA PRO A 93 -7.52 12.12 -10.37
C PRO A 93 -7.21 11.19 -9.18
N ALA A 94 -6.91 11.78 -8.02
CA ALA A 94 -6.47 11.04 -6.84
C ALA A 94 -7.48 9.99 -6.38
N TRP A 95 -8.78 10.34 -6.37
CA TRP A 95 -9.85 9.43 -5.97
C TRP A 95 -9.98 8.20 -6.88
N LEU A 96 -9.71 8.36 -8.20
CA LEU A 96 -9.79 7.27 -9.16
C LEU A 96 -8.62 6.29 -8.99
N VAL A 97 -7.42 6.80 -8.73
CA VAL A 97 -6.24 5.98 -8.39
C VAL A 97 -6.49 5.23 -7.07
N ALA A 98 -7.01 5.93 -6.04
CA ALA A 98 -7.34 5.32 -4.74
C ALA A 98 -8.40 4.22 -4.84
N GLY A 99 -9.44 4.43 -5.66
CA GLY A 99 -10.47 3.42 -5.91
C GLY A 99 -9.92 2.21 -6.67
N THR A 100 -9.17 2.43 -7.73
CA THR A 100 -8.55 1.36 -8.53
C THR A 100 -7.55 0.55 -7.70
N TRP A 101 -6.83 1.19 -6.79
CA TRP A 101 -5.91 0.53 -5.85
C TRP A 101 -6.58 -0.58 -5.03
N GLN A 102 -7.89 -0.53 -4.83
CA GLN A 102 -8.62 -1.56 -4.07
C GLN A 102 -8.63 -2.93 -4.78
N VAL A 103 -8.24 -3.00 -6.05
CA VAL A 103 -7.92 -4.26 -6.76
C VAL A 103 -6.85 -5.08 -6.02
N THR A 104 -6.03 -4.43 -5.17
CA THR A 104 -5.04 -5.09 -4.30
C THR A 104 -5.66 -6.21 -3.45
N ILE A 105 -6.92 -6.07 -3.03
CA ILE A 105 -7.64 -7.09 -2.26
C ILE A 105 -7.83 -8.35 -3.12
N LEU A 106 -8.31 -8.19 -4.35
CA LEU A 106 -8.46 -9.29 -5.30
C LEU A 106 -7.09 -9.91 -5.66
N ALA A 107 -6.10 -9.07 -5.96
CA ALA A 107 -4.75 -9.52 -6.27
C ALA A 107 -4.14 -10.35 -5.13
N GLY A 108 -4.30 -9.91 -3.88
CA GLY A 108 -3.86 -10.65 -2.70
C GLY A 108 -4.50 -12.04 -2.59
N LEU A 109 -5.78 -12.17 -2.92
CA LEU A 109 -6.49 -13.47 -2.93
C LEU A 109 -5.99 -14.37 -4.07
N LEU A 110 -5.90 -13.84 -5.29
CA LEU A 110 -5.47 -14.59 -6.48
C LEU A 110 -4.02 -15.08 -6.37
N LEU A 111 -3.16 -14.34 -5.68
CA LEU A 111 -1.77 -14.72 -5.42
C LEU A 111 -1.63 -15.78 -4.31
N SER A 112 -2.67 -16.07 -3.53
CA SER A 112 -2.58 -17.01 -2.39
C SER A 112 -2.05 -18.39 -2.76
N PRO A 113 -2.41 -19.04 -3.90
CA PRO A 113 -1.89 -20.35 -4.26
C PRO A 113 -0.39 -20.39 -4.61
N LEU A 114 0.24 -19.23 -4.82
CA LEU A 114 1.69 -19.15 -5.08
C LEU A 114 2.52 -19.25 -3.80
N PHE A 115 1.89 -19.20 -2.62
CA PHE A 115 2.55 -19.18 -1.32
C PHE A 115 2.15 -20.37 -0.47
N PHE A 116 3.06 -20.77 0.43
CA PHE A 116 2.82 -21.82 1.40
C PHE A 116 2.39 -21.26 2.75
N VAL A 117 1.42 -21.90 3.36
CA VAL A 117 0.89 -21.56 4.69
C VAL A 117 1.18 -22.71 5.64
N LYS A 118 1.64 -22.41 6.85
CA LYS A 118 1.80 -23.41 7.91
C LYS A 118 0.44 -23.66 8.56
N ILE A 119 -0.01 -24.93 8.55
CA ILE A 119 -1.19 -25.38 9.30
C ILE A 119 -0.75 -26.34 10.40
N GLU A 120 -1.26 -26.10 11.62
CA GLU A 120 -1.09 -27.05 12.72
C GLU A 120 -2.10 -28.20 12.53
N THR A 121 -1.59 -29.41 12.47
CA THR A 121 -2.37 -30.65 12.43
C THR A 121 -2.09 -31.46 13.70
N LYS A 122 -2.95 -32.43 14.01
CA LYS A 122 -2.74 -33.35 15.17
C LYS A 122 -1.39 -34.06 15.13
N SER A 123 -0.79 -34.21 13.94
CA SER A 123 0.52 -34.80 13.69
C SER A 123 1.69 -33.80 13.55
N GLY A 124 1.48 -32.53 13.87
CA GLY A 124 2.51 -31.47 13.76
C GLY A 124 2.19 -30.43 12.69
N THR A 125 3.13 -29.51 12.46
CA THR A 125 2.97 -28.40 11.50
C THR A 125 3.23 -28.89 10.08
N LYS A 126 2.26 -28.73 9.16
CA LYS A 126 2.41 -29.03 7.73
C LYS A 126 2.40 -27.72 6.91
N LEU A 127 3.28 -27.67 5.90
CA LEU A 127 3.26 -26.65 4.85
C LEU A 127 2.28 -27.07 3.76
N VAL A 128 1.25 -26.27 3.53
CA VAL A 128 0.30 -26.49 2.44
C VAL A 128 0.24 -25.26 1.54
N ARG A 129 -0.08 -25.45 0.27
CA ARG A 129 -0.34 -24.32 -0.62
C ARG A 129 -1.56 -23.53 -0.16
N GLY A 130 -1.46 -22.22 -0.20
CA GLY A 130 -2.59 -21.34 0.07
C GLY A 130 -3.76 -21.66 -0.87
N LYS A 131 -4.97 -21.54 -0.36
CA LYS A 131 -6.21 -21.70 -1.13
C LYS A 131 -6.88 -20.35 -1.26
N ILE A 132 -7.57 -20.11 -2.38
CA ILE A 132 -8.41 -18.93 -2.54
C ILE A 132 -9.71 -19.17 -1.76
N PRO A 133 -10.02 -18.38 -0.70
CA PRO A 133 -11.27 -18.53 0.02
C PRO A 133 -12.41 -17.99 -0.85
N LEU A 134 -13.32 -18.84 -1.31
CA LEU A 134 -14.40 -18.48 -2.22
C LEU A 134 -15.26 -17.32 -1.69
N ARG A 135 -15.56 -17.30 -0.38
CA ARG A 135 -16.34 -16.21 0.24
C ARG A 135 -15.66 -14.86 0.08
N SER A 136 -14.33 -14.79 0.33
CA SER A 136 -13.57 -13.56 0.15
C SER A 136 -13.42 -13.20 -1.34
N LEU A 137 -13.41 -14.20 -2.23
CA LEU A 137 -13.39 -13.96 -3.67
C LEU A 137 -14.67 -13.27 -4.16
N TYR A 138 -15.85 -13.70 -3.71
CA TYR A 138 -17.12 -13.02 -4.06
C TYR A 138 -17.12 -11.55 -3.63
N VAL A 139 -16.61 -11.26 -2.43
CA VAL A 139 -16.51 -9.88 -1.95
C VAL A 139 -15.48 -9.08 -2.75
N ALA A 140 -14.35 -9.69 -3.12
CA ALA A 140 -13.35 -9.03 -3.96
C ALA A 140 -13.89 -8.74 -5.38
N LEU A 141 -14.72 -9.63 -5.94
CA LEU A 141 -15.42 -9.39 -7.21
C LEU A 141 -16.47 -8.27 -7.08
N PHE A 142 -17.16 -8.17 -5.93
CA PHE A 142 -18.06 -7.06 -5.65
C PHE A 142 -17.30 -5.72 -5.57
N ILE A 143 -16.12 -5.69 -4.93
CA ILE A 143 -15.23 -4.53 -4.94
C ILE A 143 -14.80 -4.18 -6.38
N LEU A 144 -14.43 -5.19 -7.20
CA LEU A 144 -14.06 -4.99 -8.60
C LEU A 144 -15.20 -4.36 -9.41
N LEU A 145 -16.45 -4.75 -9.17
CA LEU A 145 -17.61 -4.11 -9.79
C LEU A 145 -17.65 -2.60 -9.49
N GLY A 146 -17.40 -2.20 -8.24
CA GLY A 146 -17.27 -0.81 -7.85
C GLY A 146 -16.16 -0.07 -8.60
N VAL A 147 -14.99 -0.71 -8.77
CA VAL A 147 -13.89 -0.16 -9.57
C VAL A 147 -14.30 0.03 -11.03
N ILE A 148 -15.00 -0.95 -11.62
CA ILE A 148 -15.49 -0.86 -12.99
C ILE A 148 -16.47 0.32 -13.14
N CYS A 149 -17.39 0.51 -12.19
CA CYS A 149 -18.31 1.64 -12.21
C CYS A 149 -17.57 2.99 -12.19
N MET A 150 -16.52 3.12 -11.36
CA MET A 150 -15.70 4.33 -11.32
C MET A 150 -14.93 4.57 -12.63
N GLN A 151 -14.33 3.54 -13.17
CA GLN A 151 -13.55 3.61 -14.41
C GLN A 151 -14.42 3.86 -15.65
N ALA A 152 -15.62 3.31 -15.70
CA ALA A 152 -16.55 3.52 -16.81
C ALA A 152 -16.94 5.00 -16.98
N THR A 153 -17.11 5.71 -15.87
CA THR A 153 -17.37 7.17 -15.90
C THR A 153 -16.15 7.94 -16.41
N ALA A 154 -14.96 7.58 -15.97
CA ALA A 154 -13.72 8.24 -16.39
C ALA A 154 -13.44 8.01 -17.90
N ALA A 155 -13.66 6.79 -18.38
CA ALA A 155 -13.41 6.40 -19.78
C ALA A 155 -14.22 7.23 -20.81
N GLY A 156 -15.40 7.76 -20.42
CA GLY A 156 -16.22 8.59 -21.30
C GLY A 156 -15.66 9.99 -21.58
N HIS A 157 -14.64 10.45 -20.83
CA HIS A 157 -14.13 11.81 -20.88
C HIS A 157 -12.63 11.94 -21.20
N ILE A 158 -11.94 10.83 -21.45
CA ILE A 158 -10.49 10.79 -21.70
C ILE A 158 -10.16 9.94 -22.91
N THR A 159 -8.96 10.15 -23.48
CA THR A 159 -8.45 9.30 -24.56
C THR A 159 -8.14 7.88 -24.06
N MET A 160 -8.19 6.90 -24.96
CA MET A 160 -7.82 5.51 -24.64
C MET A 160 -6.40 5.42 -24.05
N THR A 161 -5.46 6.22 -24.55
CA THR A 161 -4.08 6.27 -24.03
C THR A 161 -4.06 6.77 -22.58
N GLN A 162 -4.78 7.84 -22.26
CA GLN A 162 -4.89 8.35 -20.89
C GLN A 162 -5.57 7.34 -19.97
N PHE A 163 -6.62 6.67 -20.45
CA PHE A 163 -7.30 5.62 -19.69
C PHE A 163 -6.35 4.48 -19.35
N ILE A 164 -5.66 3.92 -20.34
CA ILE A 164 -4.71 2.82 -20.15
C ILE A 164 -3.57 3.24 -19.21
N SER A 165 -2.99 4.43 -19.40
CA SER A 165 -1.89 4.95 -18.59
C SER A 165 -2.28 5.27 -17.15
N GLY A 166 -3.55 5.61 -16.90
CA GLY A 166 -4.07 5.84 -15.56
C GLY A 166 -4.55 4.57 -14.85
N PHE A 167 -5.02 3.56 -15.57
CA PHE A 167 -5.61 2.35 -15.01
C PHE A 167 -4.62 1.19 -14.86
N LEU A 168 -3.96 0.81 -15.97
CA LEU A 168 -3.14 -0.41 -16.02
C LEU A 168 -1.96 -0.39 -15.04
N PRO A 169 -1.21 0.72 -14.85
CA PRO A 169 -0.14 0.77 -13.86
C PRO A 169 -0.65 0.56 -12.43
N VAL A 170 -1.85 1.07 -12.09
CA VAL A 170 -2.43 0.86 -10.76
C VAL A 170 -2.79 -0.61 -10.55
N VAL A 171 -3.38 -1.26 -11.56
CA VAL A 171 -3.67 -2.70 -11.49
C VAL A 171 -2.38 -3.51 -11.33
N LEU A 172 -1.34 -3.21 -12.11
CA LEU A 172 -0.04 -3.87 -11.98
C LEU A 172 0.57 -3.64 -10.58
N ALA A 173 0.55 -2.41 -10.07
CA ALA A 173 0.98 -2.08 -8.71
C ALA A 173 0.21 -2.88 -7.65
N ALA A 174 -1.11 -3.06 -7.85
CA ALA A 174 -1.99 -3.82 -6.97
C ALA A 174 -1.60 -5.30 -6.86
N PHE A 175 -0.97 -5.89 -7.88
CA PHE A 175 -0.39 -7.25 -7.84
C PHE A 175 1.04 -7.24 -7.27
N LEU A 176 1.89 -6.30 -7.66
CA LEU A 176 3.29 -6.24 -7.22
C LEU A 176 3.40 -6.06 -5.70
N TYR A 177 2.58 -5.21 -5.12
CA TYR A 177 2.62 -4.92 -3.68
C TYR A 177 2.40 -6.16 -2.80
N PRO A 178 1.28 -6.91 -2.88
CA PRO A 178 1.09 -8.10 -2.06
C PRO A 178 2.06 -9.22 -2.42
N PHE A 179 2.46 -9.34 -3.70
CA PHE A 179 3.43 -10.35 -4.13
C PHE A 179 4.79 -10.12 -3.50
N GLY A 180 5.35 -8.93 -3.66
CA GLY A 180 6.66 -8.58 -3.11
C GLY A 180 6.67 -8.62 -1.57
N ASN A 181 5.61 -8.11 -0.90
CA ASN A 181 5.50 -8.18 0.55
C ASN A 181 5.50 -9.62 1.08
N ARG A 182 4.76 -10.53 0.44
CA ARG A 182 4.74 -11.94 0.83
C ARG A 182 6.09 -12.62 0.61
N LYS A 183 6.79 -12.31 -0.50
CA LYS A 183 8.15 -12.79 -0.74
C LYS A 183 9.13 -12.30 0.31
N MET A 184 9.01 -11.05 0.74
CA MET A 184 9.80 -10.52 1.85
C MET A 184 9.47 -11.20 3.18
N MET A 185 8.19 -11.50 3.44
CA MET A 185 7.79 -12.25 4.63
C MET A 185 8.34 -13.69 4.63
N GLU A 186 8.33 -14.37 3.48
CA GLU A 186 8.96 -15.69 3.32
C GLU A 186 10.46 -15.62 3.57
N LEU A 187 11.17 -14.64 2.95
CA LEU A 187 12.62 -14.45 3.10
C LEU A 187 13.01 -14.24 4.56
N VAL A 188 12.27 -13.38 5.26
CA VAL A 188 12.57 -13.00 6.65
C VAL A 188 12.17 -14.10 7.65
N GLY A 189 11.11 -14.87 7.35
CA GLY A 189 10.67 -16.00 8.18
C GLY A 189 10.34 -15.63 9.63
N GLY A 190 9.89 -14.39 9.89
CA GLY A 190 9.53 -13.92 11.23
C GLY A 190 10.71 -13.46 12.10
N ARG A 191 11.95 -13.47 11.58
CA ARG A 191 13.17 -13.04 12.31
C ARG A 191 13.24 -11.53 12.54
N LEU A 192 12.57 -10.74 11.72
CA LEU A 192 12.54 -9.28 11.81
C LEU A 192 11.14 -8.79 12.16
N ASP A 193 11.07 -7.70 12.92
CA ASP A 193 9.82 -6.99 13.12
C ASP A 193 9.41 -6.19 11.86
N THR A 194 8.21 -5.61 11.89
CA THR A 194 7.67 -4.89 10.74
C THR A 194 8.49 -3.65 10.39
N PHE A 195 9.02 -2.91 11.39
CA PHE A 195 9.83 -1.70 11.14
C PHE A 195 11.16 -2.05 10.50
N GLN A 196 11.83 -3.10 10.98
CA GLN A 196 13.04 -3.62 10.38
C GLN A 196 12.79 -4.04 8.93
N ARG A 197 11.69 -4.75 8.67
CA ARG A 197 11.33 -5.21 7.31
C ARG A 197 11.06 -4.04 6.38
N VAL A 198 10.29 -3.02 6.82
CA VAL A 198 10.00 -1.83 6.00
C VAL A 198 11.27 -1.04 5.71
N LEU A 199 12.14 -0.85 6.71
CA LEU A 199 13.46 -0.23 6.51
C LEU A 199 14.33 -1.05 5.56
N GLY A 200 14.38 -2.37 5.71
CA GLY A 200 15.14 -3.26 4.83
C GLY A 200 14.66 -3.21 3.38
N MET A 201 13.33 -3.15 3.16
CA MET A 201 12.76 -2.96 1.83
C MET A 201 13.12 -1.58 1.24
N ALA A 202 13.11 -0.51 2.05
CA ALA A 202 13.54 0.81 1.62
C ALA A 202 15.03 0.83 1.24
N ILE A 203 15.90 0.20 2.02
CA ILE A 203 17.33 0.04 1.71
C ILE A 203 17.52 -0.79 0.43
N GLY A 204 16.84 -1.93 0.31
CA GLY A 204 16.92 -2.80 -0.86
C GLY A 204 16.44 -2.12 -2.14
N SER A 205 15.47 -1.22 -2.05
CA SER A 205 14.94 -0.47 -3.18
C SER A 205 15.81 0.74 -3.60
N LEU A 206 16.84 1.11 -2.82
CA LEU A 206 17.68 2.28 -3.09
C LEU A 206 18.27 2.31 -4.51
N PRO A 207 18.82 1.22 -5.09
CA PRO A 207 19.36 1.27 -6.44
C PRO A 207 18.34 1.75 -7.47
N ILE A 208 17.13 1.22 -7.44
CA ILE A 208 16.05 1.63 -8.35
C ILE A 208 15.54 3.03 -8.00
N THR A 209 15.46 3.38 -6.72
CA THR A 209 15.09 4.73 -6.27
C THR A 209 16.04 5.79 -6.79
N ILE A 210 17.35 5.53 -6.75
CA ILE A 210 18.38 6.44 -7.28
C ILE A 210 18.26 6.55 -8.81
N LEU A 211 18.08 5.44 -9.52
CA LEU A 211 17.86 5.45 -10.98
C LEU A 211 16.64 6.28 -11.39
N LEU A 212 15.53 6.15 -10.65
CA LEU A 212 14.35 6.98 -10.88
C LEU A 212 14.60 8.45 -10.55
N GLY A 213 15.39 8.75 -9.51
CA GLY A 213 15.83 10.12 -9.21
C GLY A 213 16.66 10.73 -10.34
N ILE A 214 17.60 9.96 -10.90
CA ILE A 214 18.41 10.37 -12.08
C ILE A 214 17.51 10.61 -13.28
N TYR A 215 16.56 9.73 -13.55
CA TYR A 215 15.57 9.93 -14.62
C TYR A 215 14.71 11.18 -14.38
N GLY A 216 14.24 11.41 -13.14
CA GLY A 216 13.53 12.63 -12.77
C GLY A 216 14.36 13.89 -13.01
N PHE A 217 15.64 13.86 -12.63
CA PHE A 217 16.58 14.95 -12.88
C PHE A 217 16.78 15.20 -14.39
N SER A 218 16.93 14.16 -15.19
CA SER A 218 17.13 14.29 -16.64
C SER A 218 15.90 14.85 -17.38
N THR A 219 14.69 14.64 -16.82
CA THR A 219 13.42 15.03 -17.47
C THR A 219 12.89 16.39 -17.02
N THR A 220 13.05 16.73 -15.75
CA THR A 220 12.48 17.95 -15.15
C THR A 220 13.51 18.81 -14.40
N GLY A 221 14.78 18.40 -14.36
CA GLY A 221 15.84 19.09 -13.65
C GLY A 221 15.76 18.96 -12.13
N ILE A 222 16.34 19.94 -11.41
CA ILE A 222 16.38 19.96 -9.95
C ILE A 222 15.00 20.35 -9.41
N PRO A 223 14.43 19.57 -8.49
CA PRO A 223 13.15 19.89 -7.86
C PRO A 223 13.22 21.20 -7.06
N THR A 224 12.13 21.94 -7.08
CA THR A 224 12.01 23.16 -6.26
C THR A 224 11.89 22.80 -4.77
N SER A 225 12.18 23.78 -3.89
CA SER A 225 12.02 23.60 -2.44
C SER A 225 10.59 23.18 -2.06
N ASN A 226 9.57 23.70 -2.75
CA ASN A 226 8.17 23.31 -2.53
C ASN A 226 7.91 21.84 -2.91
N GLN A 227 8.45 21.39 -4.04
CA GLN A 227 8.35 19.98 -4.48
C GLN A 227 9.08 19.03 -3.51
N MET A 228 10.23 19.44 -2.98
CA MET A 228 10.94 18.68 -1.94
C MET A 228 10.12 18.60 -0.64
N LEU A 229 9.50 19.72 -0.23
CA LEU A 229 8.62 19.74 0.94
C LEU A 229 7.40 18.80 0.75
N GLN A 230 6.76 18.84 -0.42
CA GLN A 230 5.66 17.92 -0.73
C GLN A 230 6.11 16.46 -0.68
N GLY A 231 7.29 16.14 -1.23
CA GLY A 231 7.88 14.81 -1.16
C GLY A 231 8.21 14.37 0.26
N PHE A 232 8.70 15.27 1.10
CA PHE A 232 8.91 15.02 2.52
C PHE A 232 7.58 14.74 3.27
N LEU A 233 6.57 15.58 3.04
CA LEU A 233 5.23 15.39 3.62
C LEU A 233 4.61 14.05 3.17
N LEU A 234 4.78 13.68 1.90
CA LEU A 234 4.36 12.39 1.38
C LEU A 234 5.01 11.23 2.14
N ALA A 235 6.34 11.27 2.30
CA ALA A 235 7.09 10.26 3.03
C ALA A 235 6.68 10.19 4.51
N LEU A 236 6.55 11.34 5.15
CA LEU A 236 6.19 11.45 6.57
C LEU A 236 4.75 10.96 6.82
N CYS A 237 3.78 11.50 6.10
CA CYS A 237 2.36 11.19 6.32
C CYS A 237 2.05 9.75 5.97
N SER A 238 2.29 9.33 4.72
CA SER A 238 1.87 8.02 4.23
C SER A 238 2.90 6.92 4.45
N GLY A 239 4.18 7.26 4.39
CA GLY A 239 5.27 6.29 4.56
C GLY A 239 5.52 5.92 6.01
N VAL A 240 5.44 6.88 6.92
CA VAL A 240 5.78 6.69 8.33
C VAL A 240 4.54 6.74 9.22
N ILE A 241 3.86 7.89 9.33
CA ILE A 241 2.79 8.09 10.31
C ILE A 241 1.63 7.11 10.07
N ALA A 242 1.13 7.03 8.84
CA ALA A 242 0.02 6.13 8.50
C ALA A 242 0.36 4.68 8.83
N THR A 243 1.54 4.23 8.41
CA THR A 243 2.00 2.86 8.63
C THR A 243 2.16 2.54 10.11
N MET A 244 2.80 3.43 10.87
CA MET A 244 3.00 3.24 12.32
C MET A 244 1.67 3.23 13.08
N THR A 245 0.79 4.17 12.76
CA THR A 245 -0.54 4.29 13.39
C THR A 245 -1.39 3.06 13.11
N PHE A 246 -1.34 2.53 11.87
CA PHE A 246 -2.05 1.30 11.51
C PHE A 246 -1.52 0.09 12.27
N PHE A 247 -0.21 -0.09 12.33
CA PHE A 247 0.37 -1.22 13.06
C PHE A 247 0.09 -1.11 14.56
N PHE A 248 0.15 0.08 15.13
CA PHE A 248 -0.20 0.28 16.52
C PHE A 248 -1.68 -0.03 16.78
N ALA A 249 -2.58 0.39 15.87
CA ALA A 249 -4.01 0.10 15.97
C ALA A 249 -4.30 -1.41 15.90
N THR A 250 -3.66 -2.14 14.97
CA THR A 250 -3.83 -3.59 14.81
C THR A 250 -3.21 -4.37 15.98
N ASP A 251 -2.07 -3.91 16.50
CA ASP A 251 -1.39 -4.56 17.63
C ASP A 251 -2.20 -4.46 18.94
N LEU A 252 -2.91 -3.35 19.16
CA LEU A 252 -3.83 -3.18 20.29
C LEU A 252 -4.96 -4.21 20.34
N VAL A 253 -5.31 -4.81 19.21
CA VAL A 253 -6.46 -5.70 19.07
C VAL A 253 -6.10 -7.07 18.45
N LYS A 254 -4.81 -7.40 18.36
CA LYS A 254 -4.30 -8.62 17.71
C LYS A 254 -4.92 -9.92 18.22
N ASP A 255 -5.29 -9.96 19.50
CA ASP A 255 -5.89 -11.12 20.14
C ASP A 255 -7.43 -11.19 19.98
N ASN A 256 -8.05 -10.15 19.37
CA ASN A 256 -9.48 -10.08 19.11
C ASN A 256 -9.74 -9.89 17.60
N LEU A 257 -9.98 -11.01 16.90
CA LEU A 257 -10.20 -11.03 15.45
C LEU A 257 -11.35 -10.11 14.99
N ALA A 258 -12.40 -9.95 15.82
CA ALA A 258 -13.53 -9.08 15.51
C ALA A 258 -13.10 -7.60 15.48
N LEU A 259 -12.33 -7.16 16.47
CA LEU A 259 -11.82 -5.79 16.53
C LEU A 259 -10.71 -5.56 15.52
N LEU A 260 -9.85 -6.56 15.26
CA LEU A 260 -8.84 -6.49 14.21
C LEU A 260 -9.46 -6.23 12.85
N GLY A 261 -10.49 -7.01 12.48
CA GLY A 261 -11.22 -6.77 11.26
C GLY A 261 -11.93 -5.40 11.22
N ALA A 262 -12.42 -4.89 12.36
CA ALA A 262 -12.98 -3.54 12.39
C ALA A 262 -11.91 -2.46 12.13
N VAL A 263 -10.69 -2.63 12.64
CA VAL A 263 -9.55 -1.72 12.35
C VAL A 263 -9.17 -1.80 10.87
N GLU A 264 -9.09 -2.99 10.29
CA GLU A 264 -8.80 -3.16 8.86
C GLU A 264 -9.87 -2.49 7.98
N ALA A 265 -11.16 -2.59 8.36
CA ALA A 265 -12.26 -1.94 7.64
C ALA A 265 -12.14 -0.42 7.62
N THR A 266 -11.48 0.20 8.61
CA THR A 266 -11.26 1.66 8.61
C THR A 266 -10.46 2.14 7.40
N GLN A 267 -9.69 1.28 6.75
CA GLN A 267 -8.94 1.63 5.53
C GLN A 267 -9.85 1.99 4.35
N ALA A 268 -11.13 1.61 4.37
CA ALA A 268 -12.13 2.12 3.44
C ALA A 268 -12.27 3.65 3.51
N GLY A 269 -12.01 4.23 4.68
CA GLY A 269 -11.97 5.68 4.88
C GLY A 269 -10.94 6.41 4.02
N THR A 270 -9.88 5.72 3.56
CA THR A 270 -8.86 6.31 2.68
C THR A 270 -9.48 6.92 1.42
N MET A 271 -10.51 6.28 0.85
CA MET A 271 -11.20 6.83 -0.34
C MET A 271 -11.93 8.12 -0.01
N VAL A 272 -12.67 8.15 1.11
CA VAL A 272 -13.40 9.34 1.56
C VAL A 272 -12.43 10.49 1.79
N PHE A 273 -11.35 10.26 2.54
CA PHE A 273 -10.33 11.27 2.81
C PHE A 273 -9.60 11.72 1.53
N THR A 274 -9.43 10.82 0.55
CA THR A 274 -8.83 11.19 -0.74
C THR A 274 -9.74 12.15 -1.52
N VAL A 275 -11.05 11.87 -1.60
CA VAL A 275 -12.00 12.78 -2.24
C VAL A 275 -12.05 14.13 -1.54
N LEU A 276 -12.16 14.13 -0.22
CA LEU A 276 -12.17 15.36 0.57
C LEU A 276 -10.88 16.17 0.37
N GLY A 277 -9.73 15.49 0.40
CA GLY A 277 -8.44 16.15 0.19
C GLY A 277 -8.27 16.67 -1.24
N GLU A 278 -8.78 15.98 -2.24
CA GLU A 278 -8.74 16.45 -3.63
C GLU A 278 -9.61 17.70 -3.83
N ILE A 279 -10.79 17.75 -3.19
CA ILE A 279 -11.66 18.93 -3.22
C ILE A 279 -11.00 20.11 -2.51
N ILE A 280 -10.47 19.88 -1.30
CA ILE A 280 -9.94 20.96 -0.45
C ILE A 280 -8.60 21.52 -0.97
N PHE A 281 -7.69 20.65 -1.42
CA PHE A 281 -6.32 21.03 -1.75
C PHE A 281 -6.06 21.18 -3.25
N LEU A 282 -6.87 20.54 -4.11
CA LEU A 282 -6.63 20.50 -5.55
C LEU A 282 -7.78 21.12 -6.37
N ASN A 283 -8.75 21.77 -5.71
CA ASN A 283 -9.95 22.30 -6.36
C ASN A 283 -10.68 21.25 -7.21
N GLY A 284 -10.61 19.99 -6.82
CA GLY A 284 -11.29 18.89 -7.51
C GLY A 284 -12.80 18.96 -7.31
N SER A 285 -13.55 18.34 -8.21
CA SER A 285 -14.99 18.18 -8.09
C SER A 285 -15.35 16.88 -7.39
N LEU A 286 -16.51 16.83 -6.74
CA LEU A 286 -17.09 15.59 -6.24
C LEU A 286 -17.30 14.60 -7.40
N PRO A 287 -16.87 13.34 -7.26
CA PRO A 287 -17.22 12.31 -8.22
C PRO A 287 -18.74 12.17 -8.31
N GLY A 288 -19.30 12.32 -9.52
CA GLY A 288 -20.75 12.28 -9.73
C GLY A 288 -21.24 10.91 -10.19
N GLY A 289 -22.55 10.72 -10.10
CA GLY A 289 -23.26 9.61 -10.74
C GLY A 289 -22.69 8.23 -10.43
N LEU A 290 -22.33 7.48 -11.45
CA LEU A 290 -21.85 6.09 -11.37
C LEU A 290 -20.52 5.95 -10.59
N SER A 291 -19.65 6.98 -10.60
CA SER A 291 -18.40 6.96 -9.81
C SER A 291 -18.69 6.96 -8.31
N LEU A 292 -19.66 7.76 -7.86
CA LEU A 292 -20.07 7.78 -6.44
C LEU A 292 -20.66 6.44 -6.02
N ILE A 293 -21.51 5.84 -6.87
CA ILE A 293 -22.05 4.49 -6.64
C ILE A 293 -20.90 3.47 -6.54
N GLY A 294 -19.93 3.52 -7.46
CA GLY A 294 -18.75 2.66 -7.44
C GLY A 294 -17.95 2.80 -6.14
N MET A 295 -17.74 4.01 -5.64
CA MET A 295 -17.06 4.25 -4.36
C MET A 295 -17.82 3.62 -3.19
N ILE A 296 -19.14 3.78 -3.14
CA ILE A 296 -19.99 3.17 -2.09
C ILE A 296 -19.88 1.65 -2.14
N ILE A 297 -19.95 1.05 -3.33
CA ILE A 297 -19.78 -0.40 -3.53
C ILE A 297 -18.42 -0.88 -2.98
N ILE A 298 -17.33 -0.17 -3.31
CA ILE A 298 -15.98 -0.51 -2.81
C ILE A 298 -15.95 -0.44 -1.29
N MET A 299 -16.44 0.63 -0.69
CA MET A 299 -16.44 0.82 0.76
C MET A 299 -17.23 -0.29 1.48
N LEU A 300 -18.42 -0.60 1.00
CA LEU A 300 -19.22 -1.71 1.53
C LEU A 300 -18.52 -3.05 1.36
N GLY A 301 -17.90 -3.29 0.22
CA GLY A 301 -17.10 -4.48 -0.05
C GLY A 301 -15.90 -4.62 0.89
N MET A 302 -15.17 -3.53 1.18
CA MET A 302 -14.04 -3.56 2.12
C MET A 302 -14.50 -3.89 3.54
N VAL A 303 -15.60 -3.31 3.99
CA VAL A 303 -16.20 -3.63 5.29
C VAL A 303 -16.64 -5.10 5.33
N ALA A 304 -17.32 -5.58 4.29
CA ALA A 304 -17.75 -6.98 4.19
C ALA A 304 -16.55 -7.93 4.17
N ASN A 305 -15.48 -7.63 3.42
CA ASN A 305 -14.25 -8.43 3.40
C ASN A 305 -13.61 -8.54 4.77
N SER A 306 -13.56 -7.44 5.51
CA SER A 306 -13.03 -7.41 6.86
C SER A 306 -13.86 -8.27 7.84
N ILE A 307 -15.21 -8.23 7.72
CA ILE A 307 -16.10 -9.05 8.55
C ILE A 307 -15.91 -10.54 8.25
N LEU A 308 -15.79 -10.93 6.99
CA LEU A 308 -15.62 -12.32 6.59
C LEU A 308 -14.28 -12.93 7.00
N ASN A 309 -13.21 -12.15 6.97
CA ASN A 309 -11.87 -12.61 7.36
C ASN A 309 -11.76 -12.88 8.88
N ARG A 310 -12.70 -12.41 9.72
CA ARG A 310 -12.77 -12.74 11.15
C ARG A 310 -12.95 -14.23 11.42
N SER A 311 -13.51 -14.97 10.48
CA SER A 311 -13.87 -16.40 10.64
C SER A 311 -12.71 -17.34 10.31
N VAL A 312 -11.56 -16.87 9.87
CA VAL A 312 -10.39 -17.71 9.57
C VAL A 312 -9.51 -17.80 10.81
N PRO A 313 -9.30 -18.99 11.41
CA PRO A 313 -8.45 -19.13 12.59
C PRO A 313 -7.01 -18.68 12.25
N VAL A 314 -6.53 -17.66 12.93
CA VAL A 314 -5.11 -17.28 12.86
C VAL A 314 -4.32 -18.38 13.60
N VAL A 315 -3.49 -19.09 12.87
CA VAL A 315 -2.52 -20.03 13.46
C VAL A 315 -1.58 -19.22 14.35
N LYS A 316 -1.72 -19.37 15.67
CA LYS A 316 -0.83 -18.72 16.65
C LYS A 316 0.60 -19.11 16.35
N GLN A 317 1.44 -18.17 15.93
CA GLN A 317 2.88 -18.37 15.95
C GLN A 317 3.32 -18.49 17.43
N LYS A 318 3.65 -19.70 17.86
CA LYS A 318 4.33 -19.89 19.15
C LYS A 318 5.67 -19.19 19.03
N LYS A 319 5.87 -18.14 19.85
CA LYS A 319 7.21 -17.56 20.06
C LYS A 319 8.08 -18.71 20.56
N SER A 320 9.08 -19.11 19.78
CA SER A 320 10.21 -19.87 20.31
C SER A 320 10.90 -19.00 21.35
N ALA A 321 10.92 -19.51 22.58
CA ALA A 321 11.65 -18.92 23.68
C ALA A 321 13.15 -18.86 23.38
#